data_eaa0adaf5b9119b7e3d9e46d0ce06e59
#
_entry.id   eaa0adaf5b9119b7e3d9e46d0ce06e59
#
_cell.length_a   1.000
_cell.length_b   1.000
_cell.length_c   1.000
_cell.angle_alpha   90.00
_cell.angle_beta   90.00
_cell.angle_gamma   90.00
#
_symmetry.space_group_name_H-M   'P 1'
#
loop_
_entity.id
_entity.type
_entity.pdbx_description
1 polymer ?
#
loop_
_entity_poly.entity_id
_entity_poly.type
_entity_poly.pdbx_seq_one_letter_code
_entity_poly.pdbx_strand_id
1 'polypeptide(L)'
;MSFQIIALSVDNMCFITYNELQRKCGGCMDYTVEYYEKDDGSRPAEEFILSQDNKMQAKIFAALELLESKGPSLREPYSKVLDDGIFEVRAKQGSDISRVLYFFVVGRRAIPPNGFVKKAMKPPPREIERAKRYRTDFNRKKEA
;
A
#
# COMPACT_ATOMS: atom_id res chain seq x y z
N MET A 1 -3.83 -4.65 11.58
CA MET A 1 -3.22 -4.73 10.23
C MET A 1 -2.74 -6.11 9.95
N SER A 2 -3.05 -6.60 8.80
CA SER A 2 -2.78 -7.98 8.42
C SER A 2 -1.30 -8.35 8.41
N PHE A 3 -0.43 -7.40 8.16
CA PHE A 3 1.01 -7.68 8.10
C PHE A 3 1.59 -8.16 9.42
N GLN A 4 1.01 -7.72 10.51
CA GLN A 4 1.55 -8.01 11.83
C GLN A 4 1.15 -9.39 12.33
N ILE A 5 0.09 -9.94 11.81
CA ILE A 5 -0.44 -11.21 12.26
C ILE A 5 0.37 -12.37 11.72
N ILE A 6 0.91 -12.23 10.53
CA ILE A 6 1.63 -13.31 9.87
C ILE A 6 2.86 -13.74 10.64
N ALA A 7 3.55 -12.78 11.27
CA ALA A 7 4.77 -13.09 12.00
C ALA A 7 4.53 -13.89 13.27
N LEU A 8 3.31 -13.90 13.77
CA LEU A 8 3.00 -14.54 15.03
C LEU A 8 2.74 -16.03 14.93
N SER A 9 2.46 -16.50 13.73
CA SER A 9 2.01 -17.88 13.58
C SER A 9 3.14 -18.88 13.50
N VAL A 10 4.36 -18.45 13.38
CA VAL A 10 5.45 -19.36 13.02
C VAL A 10 6.06 -20.08 14.21
N ASP A 11 6.36 -19.38 15.27
CA ASP A 11 7.05 -20.06 16.38
C ASP A 11 6.84 -19.34 17.67
N ASN A 12 6.04 -18.97 18.23
CA ASN A 12 5.83 -18.47 19.59
C ASN A 12 7.03 -17.81 20.28
N MET A 13 8.11 -17.64 19.59
CA MET A 13 9.34 -17.24 20.25
C MET A 13 9.53 -15.74 20.33
N CYS A 14 9.07 -15.03 19.35
CA CYS A 14 9.33 -13.61 19.32
C CYS A 14 8.15 -12.89 18.71
N PHE A 15 7.46 -12.14 19.50
CA PHE A 15 6.28 -11.42 19.05
C PHE A 15 6.56 -9.98 18.70
N ILE A 16 7.80 -9.68 18.35
CA ILE A 16 8.13 -8.35 17.89
C ILE A 16 7.63 -8.22 16.48
N THR A 17 6.64 -7.38 16.27
CA THR A 17 6.15 -7.07 14.96
C THR A 17 7.20 -6.25 14.21
N TYR A 18 7.07 -6.23 12.90
CA TYR A 18 7.94 -5.40 12.09
C TYR A 18 7.91 -3.94 12.55
N ASN A 19 6.74 -3.45 12.88
CA ASN A 19 6.58 -2.07 13.34
C ASN A 19 7.29 -1.83 14.68
N GLU A 20 7.24 -2.80 15.57
CA GLU A 20 7.93 -2.68 16.86
C GLU A 20 9.44 -2.69 16.68
N LEU A 21 9.90 -3.52 15.74
CA LEU A 21 11.33 -3.55 15.43
C LEU A 21 11.80 -2.21 14.89
N GLN A 22 11.01 -1.61 14.00
CA GLN A 22 11.32 -0.30 13.45
C GLN A 22 11.38 0.77 14.53
N ARG A 23 10.45 0.73 15.47
CA ARG A 23 10.47 1.69 16.58
C ARG A 23 11.72 1.55 17.44
N LYS A 24 12.19 0.34 17.62
CA LYS A 24 13.40 0.11 18.40
C LYS A 24 14.67 0.59 17.71
N CYS A 25 14.64 0.65 16.40
CA CYS A 25 15.79 1.09 15.62
C CYS A 25 16.07 2.59 15.70
N GLY A 26 15.19 3.37 16.31
CA GLY A 26 15.40 4.81 16.49
C GLY A 26 15.74 5.55 15.21
N GLY A 27 14.96 6.52 14.84
CA GLY A 27 15.21 7.30 13.63
C GLY A 27 14.54 6.78 12.39
N CYS A 28 13.92 5.63 12.42
CA CYS A 28 13.12 5.15 11.29
C CYS A 28 11.76 5.83 11.31
N MET A 29 11.35 6.33 10.17
CA MET A 29 10.03 6.94 10.04
C MET A 29 9.04 5.84 9.77
N ASP A 30 8.31 5.46 10.80
CA ASP A 30 7.28 4.43 10.67
C ASP A 30 6.04 5.01 10.02
N TYR A 31 5.74 4.53 8.81
CA TYR A 31 4.47 4.80 8.16
C TYR A 31 3.61 3.55 8.29
N THR A 32 2.30 3.72 8.29
CA THR A 32 1.37 2.60 8.35
C THR A 32 0.56 2.57 7.07
N VAL A 33 0.48 1.41 6.46
CA VAL A 33 -0.41 1.20 5.31
C VAL A 33 -1.79 0.85 5.85
N GLU A 34 -2.79 1.63 5.44
CA GLU A 34 -4.17 1.44 5.87
C GLU A 34 -5.05 1.46 4.62
N TYR A 35 -5.72 0.36 4.31
CA TYR A 35 -6.50 0.27 3.09
C TYR A 35 -7.73 1.16 3.16
N TYR A 36 -8.00 1.84 2.04
CA TYR A 36 -9.24 2.58 1.90
C TYR A 36 -10.41 1.60 1.90
N GLU A 37 -11.46 1.94 2.62
CA GLU A 37 -12.66 1.14 2.72
C GLU A 37 -13.86 1.96 2.23
N LYS A 38 -14.65 1.36 1.35
CA LYS A 38 -15.86 1.99 0.85
C LYS A 38 -16.99 1.90 1.89
N ASP A 39 -18.07 2.61 1.61
CA ASP A 39 -19.23 2.63 2.52
C ASP A 39 -19.84 1.24 2.74
N ASP A 40 -19.72 0.37 1.75
CA ASP A 40 -20.23 -1.00 1.84
C ASP A 40 -19.29 -1.96 2.54
N GLY A 41 -18.16 -1.47 3.05
CA GLY A 41 -17.16 -2.30 3.73
C GLY A 41 -16.13 -2.93 2.82
N SER A 42 -16.25 -2.79 1.52
CA SER A 42 -15.26 -3.35 0.60
C SER A 42 -14.00 -2.51 0.56
N ARG A 43 -12.87 -3.17 0.32
CA ARG A 43 -11.55 -2.54 0.24
C ARG A 43 -10.94 -2.83 -1.12
N PRO A 44 -11.11 -1.94 -2.09
CA PRO A 44 -10.73 -2.26 -3.47
C PRO A 44 -9.26 -2.63 -3.66
N ALA A 45 -8.35 -1.96 -2.97
CA ALA A 45 -6.94 -2.29 -3.11
C ALA A 45 -6.63 -3.66 -2.51
N GLU A 46 -7.18 -3.96 -1.34
CA GLU A 46 -6.98 -5.26 -0.72
C GLU A 46 -7.57 -6.37 -1.58
N GLU A 47 -8.77 -6.16 -2.10
CA GLU A 47 -9.41 -7.14 -2.99
C GLU A 47 -8.57 -7.39 -4.24
N PHE A 48 -8.02 -6.32 -4.81
CA PHE A 48 -7.13 -6.46 -5.95
C PHE A 48 -5.92 -7.33 -5.60
N ILE A 49 -5.28 -7.06 -4.47
CA ILE A 49 -4.09 -7.81 -4.05
C ILE A 49 -4.45 -9.29 -3.88
N LEU A 50 -5.56 -9.56 -3.21
CA LEU A 50 -5.98 -10.94 -2.94
C LEU A 50 -6.41 -11.69 -4.19
N SER A 51 -6.71 -10.97 -5.28
CA SER A 51 -7.03 -11.59 -6.57
C SER A 51 -5.79 -12.05 -7.33
N GLN A 52 -4.59 -11.63 -6.91
CA GLN A 52 -3.36 -12.03 -7.57
C GLN A 52 -2.89 -13.39 -7.08
N ASP A 53 -1.97 -14.02 -7.82
CA ASP A 53 -1.42 -15.29 -7.37
C ASP A 53 -0.52 -15.09 -6.14
N ASN A 54 -0.18 -16.18 -5.47
CA ASN A 54 0.57 -16.12 -4.22
C ASN A 54 1.92 -15.43 -4.35
N LYS A 55 2.61 -15.62 -5.46
CA LYS A 55 3.91 -14.99 -5.68
C LYS A 55 3.78 -13.50 -5.87
N MET A 56 2.79 -13.06 -6.64
CA MET A 56 2.54 -11.65 -6.84
C MET A 56 2.08 -10.98 -5.55
N GLN A 57 1.20 -11.66 -4.78
CA GLN A 57 0.79 -11.14 -3.47
C GLN A 57 1.99 -10.90 -2.57
N ALA A 58 2.91 -11.85 -2.50
CA ALA A 58 4.10 -11.71 -1.67
C ALA A 58 4.93 -10.49 -2.10
N LYS A 59 5.05 -10.28 -3.39
CA LYS A 59 5.80 -9.14 -3.92
C LYS A 59 5.12 -7.81 -3.63
N ILE A 60 3.80 -7.78 -3.72
CA ILE A 60 3.04 -6.58 -3.39
C ILE A 60 3.19 -6.27 -1.90
N PHE A 61 3.04 -7.26 -1.04
CA PHE A 61 3.19 -7.05 0.40
C PHE A 61 4.60 -6.57 0.75
N ALA A 62 5.63 -7.13 0.10
CA ALA A 62 7.00 -6.67 0.31
C ALA A 62 7.15 -5.20 -0.10
N ALA A 63 6.52 -4.81 -1.20
CA ALA A 63 6.57 -3.42 -1.65
C ALA A 63 5.85 -2.49 -0.68
N LEU A 64 4.73 -2.92 -0.12
CA LEU A 64 4.00 -2.14 0.88
C LEU A 64 4.78 -2.03 2.20
N GLU A 65 5.47 -3.08 2.59
CA GLU A 65 6.35 -3.03 3.76
C GLU A 65 7.49 -2.03 3.54
N LEU A 66 8.04 -2.00 2.34
CA LEU A 66 9.07 -1.03 2.00
C LEU A 66 8.51 0.39 2.07
N LEU A 67 7.27 0.58 1.63
CA LEU A 67 6.59 1.86 1.76
C LEU A 67 6.44 2.27 3.22
N GLU A 68 6.08 1.34 4.09
CA GLU A 68 5.98 1.62 5.53
C GLU A 68 7.32 2.05 6.12
N SER A 69 8.38 1.43 5.65
CA SER A 69 9.73 1.72 6.13
C SER A 69 10.25 3.07 5.62
N LYS A 70 9.97 3.40 4.37
CA LYS A 70 10.56 4.57 3.70
C LYS A 70 9.62 5.77 3.63
N GLY A 71 8.32 5.54 3.66
CA GLY A 71 7.35 6.61 3.53
C GLY A 71 7.56 7.44 2.26
N PRO A 72 7.49 8.78 2.37
CA PRO A 72 7.67 9.65 1.20
C PRO A 72 9.04 9.58 0.55
N SER A 73 10.04 9.01 1.22
CA SER A 73 11.37 8.90 0.64
C SER A 73 11.51 7.73 -0.32
N LEU A 74 10.50 6.87 -0.41
CA LEU A 74 10.53 5.77 -1.36
C LEU A 74 10.51 6.30 -2.79
N ARG A 75 11.43 5.83 -3.61
CA ARG A 75 11.66 6.33 -4.97
C ARG A 75 11.66 5.18 -5.97
N GLU A 76 11.79 5.53 -7.25
CA GLU A 76 11.96 4.53 -8.29
C GLU A 76 13.15 3.62 -7.99
N PRO A 77 13.08 2.35 -8.37
CA PRO A 77 12.03 1.74 -9.21
C PRO A 77 10.79 1.28 -8.43
N TYR A 78 10.76 1.44 -7.12
CA TYR A 78 9.69 0.88 -6.29
C TYR A 78 8.44 1.75 -6.27
N SER A 79 8.62 3.06 -6.31
CA SER A 79 7.51 3.99 -6.24
C SER A 79 7.69 5.14 -7.23
N LYS A 80 6.58 5.69 -7.67
CA LYS A 80 6.59 6.83 -8.58
C LYS A 80 5.43 7.77 -8.26
N VAL A 81 5.70 9.05 -8.36
CA VAL A 81 4.66 10.09 -8.27
C VAL A 81 3.88 10.08 -9.58
N LEU A 82 2.58 10.10 -9.51
CA LEU A 82 1.73 10.14 -10.70
C LEU A 82 1.15 11.52 -10.92
N ASP A 83 0.12 11.88 -10.15
CA ASP A 83 -0.59 13.12 -10.35
C ASP A 83 -1.31 13.52 -9.06
N ASP A 84 -1.28 14.82 -8.74
CA ASP A 84 -2.06 15.39 -7.65
C ASP A 84 -1.90 14.62 -6.31
N GLY A 85 -0.66 14.27 -5.97
CA GLY A 85 -0.40 13.58 -4.71
C GLY A 85 -0.76 12.11 -4.71
N ILE A 86 -1.09 11.55 -5.85
CA ILE A 86 -1.27 10.11 -6.02
C ILE A 86 0.05 9.51 -6.46
N PHE A 87 0.44 8.44 -5.78
CA PHE A 87 1.67 7.71 -6.05
C PHE A 87 1.31 6.29 -6.46
N GLU A 88 2.26 5.57 -7.04
CA GLU A 88 2.10 4.14 -7.26
C GLU A 88 3.27 3.39 -6.66
N VAL A 89 3.00 2.21 -6.14
CA VAL A 89 4.03 1.25 -5.78
C VAL A 89 3.94 0.09 -6.76
N ARG A 90 5.09 -0.42 -7.16
CA ARG A 90 5.20 -1.42 -8.22
C ARG A 90 5.67 -2.75 -7.66
N ALA A 91 5.06 -3.82 -8.12
CA ALA A 91 5.50 -5.19 -7.82
C ALA A 91 5.64 -5.94 -9.14
N LYS A 92 6.82 -6.50 -9.36
CA LYS A 92 7.11 -7.19 -10.62
C LYS A 92 7.38 -8.66 -10.36
N GLN A 93 6.74 -9.49 -11.19
CA GLN A 93 6.99 -10.92 -11.18
C GLN A 93 7.06 -11.37 -12.64
N GLY A 94 8.28 -11.73 -13.09
CA GLY A 94 8.48 -12.06 -14.50
C GLY A 94 8.16 -10.85 -15.38
N SER A 95 7.24 -11.03 -16.31
CA SER A 95 6.78 -9.96 -17.19
C SER A 95 5.57 -9.20 -16.62
N ASP A 96 4.98 -9.71 -15.53
CA ASP A 96 3.78 -9.12 -14.96
C ASP A 96 4.16 -8.03 -13.96
N ILE A 97 3.48 -6.90 -14.05
CA ILE A 97 3.69 -5.78 -13.14
C ILE A 97 2.34 -5.37 -12.58
N SER A 98 2.21 -5.51 -11.26
CA SER A 98 1.06 -4.98 -10.54
C SER A 98 1.41 -3.63 -9.96
N ARG A 99 0.46 -2.72 -9.97
CA ARG A 99 0.62 -1.39 -9.41
C ARG A 99 -0.48 -1.13 -8.41
N VAL A 100 -0.09 -0.66 -7.24
CA VAL A 100 -1.02 -0.25 -6.21
C VAL A 100 -0.85 1.26 -6.03
N LEU A 101 -1.93 1.99 -6.22
CA LEU A 101 -1.92 3.43 -6.03
C LEU A 101 -2.04 3.73 -4.54
N TYR A 102 -1.53 4.88 -4.10
CA TYR A 102 -1.64 5.28 -2.71
C TYR A 102 -1.49 6.79 -2.59
N PHE A 103 -1.93 7.31 -1.46
CA PHE A 103 -1.71 8.71 -1.10
C PHE A 103 -1.40 8.77 0.39
N PHE A 104 -0.76 9.86 0.81
CA PHE A 104 -0.42 10.05 2.22
C PHE A 104 -1.46 10.90 2.92
N VAL A 105 -1.66 10.62 4.20
CA VAL A 105 -2.50 11.44 5.07
C VAL A 105 -1.77 11.72 6.37
N VAL A 106 -2.28 12.66 7.12
CA VAL A 106 -1.72 13.07 8.41
C VAL A 106 -1.65 11.86 9.36
N GLY A 107 -0.60 11.80 10.16
CA GLY A 107 -0.39 10.69 11.09
C GLY A 107 0.48 9.59 10.51
N ARG A 108 1.28 9.90 9.50
CA ARG A 108 2.21 8.94 8.88
C ARG A 108 1.50 7.71 8.36
N ARG A 109 0.44 7.93 7.58
CA ARG A 109 -0.33 6.85 6.99
C ARG A 109 -0.31 6.95 5.48
N ALA A 110 -0.16 5.80 4.83
CA ALA A 110 -0.30 5.67 3.39
C ALA A 110 -1.58 4.88 3.12
N ILE A 111 -2.44 5.42 2.29
CA ILE A 111 -3.77 4.87 2.05
C ILE A 111 -3.84 4.36 0.61
N PRO A 112 -3.84 3.04 0.39
CA PRO A 112 -4.04 2.49 -0.95
C PRO A 112 -5.53 2.42 -1.28
N PRO A 113 -6.00 3.21 -2.25
CA PRO A 113 -7.42 3.13 -2.65
C PRO A 113 -7.70 2.04 -3.66
N ASN A 114 -6.80 1.77 -4.58
CA ASN A 114 -7.02 0.77 -5.62
C ASN A 114 -5.71 0.28 -6.22
N GLY A 115 -5.79 -0.80 -6.97
CA GLY A 115 -4.65 -1.34 -7.68
C GLY A 115 -5.08 -1.90 -9.03
N PHE A 116 -4.12 -2.17 -9.89
CA PHE A 116 -4.37 -2.74 -11.21
C PHE A 116 -3.13 -3.42 -11.76
N VAL A 117 -3.32 -4.29 -12.75
CA VAL A 117 -2.22 -4.91 -13.47
C VAL A 117 -1.83 -4.00 -14.62
N LYS A 118 -0.54 -3.75 -14.75
CA LYS A 118 -0.04 -2.88 -15.80
C LYS A 118 -0.12 -3.58 -17.15
N LYS A 119 -0.78 -2.94 -18.10
CA LYS A 119 -0.85 -3.43 -19.48
C LYS A 119 -0.29 -2.43 -20.50
N ALA A 120 0.09 -1.25 -20.04
CA ALA A 120 0.62 -0.19 -20.89
C ALA A 120 1.75 0.54 -20.18
N MET A 121 2.48 1.36 -20.90
CA MET A 121 3.60 2.11 -20.30
C MET A 121 3.14 3.07 -19.23
N LYS A 122 1.99 3.70 -19.40
CA LYS A 122 1.45 4.66 -18.45
C LYS A 122 0.25 4.06 -17.71
N PRO A 123 0.02 4.46 -16.45
CA PRO A 123 -1.20 4.07 -15.75
C PRO A 123 -2.41 4.61 -16.49
N PRO A 124 -3.50 3.84 -16.57
CA PRO A 124 -4.71 4.34 -17.21
C PRO A 124 -5.25 5.55 -16.43
N PRO A 125 -5.61 6.64 -17.12
CA PRO A 125 -6.15 7.83 -16.43
C PRO A 125 -7.34 7.52 -15.55
N ARG A 126 -8.18 6.58 -15.93
CA ARG A 126 -9.35 6.20 -15.12
C ARG A 126 -8.97 5.64 -13.76
N GLU A 127 -7.82 4.96 -13.65
CA GLU A 127 -7.37 4.43 -12.37
C GLU A 127 -6.89 5.55 -11.46
N ILE A 128 -6.22 6.54 -12.03
CA ILE A 128 -5.80 7.72 -11.27
C ILE A 128 -7.03 8.51 -10.79
N GLU A 129 -8.01 8.71 -11.69
CA GLU A 129 -9.24 9.41 -11.31
C GLU A 129 -10.03 8.65 -10.25
N ARG A 130 -10.04 7.32 -10.33
CA ARG A 130 -10.66 6.49 -9.29
C ARG A 130 -9.98 6.71 -7.95
N ALA A 131 -8.64 6.73 -7.95
CA ALA A 131 -7.89 6.96 -6.72
C ALA A 131 -8.20 8.33 -6.12
N LYS A 132 -8.33 9.35 -6.96
CA LYS A 132 -8.69 10.69 -6.50
C LYS A 132 -10.08 10.73 -5.88
N ARG A 133 -11.05 10.04 -6.49
CA ARG A 133 -12.41 9.97 -5.93
C ARG A 133 -12.39 9.27 -4.57
N TYR A 134 -11.67 8.18 -4.47
CA TYR A 134 -11.55 7.45 -3.20
C TYR A 134 -10.85 8.29 -2.13
N ARG A 135 -9.86 9.07 -2.53
CA ARG A 135 -9.22 10.01 -1.61
C ARG A 135 -10.18 11.06 -1.09
N THR A 136 -11.00 11.61 -1.98
CA THR A 136 -12.02 12.57 -1.59
C THR A 136 -13.01 11.95 -0.60
N ASP A 137 -13.45 10.73 -0.87
CA ASP A 137 -14.36 10.02 0.01
C ASP A 137 -13.71 9.72 1.37
N PHE A 138 -12.45 9.32 1.35
CA PHE A 138 -11.69 9.05 2.57
C PHE A 138 -11.63 10.30 3.45
N ASN A 139 -11.29 11.43 2.83
CA ASN A 139 -11.18 12.70 3.56
C ASN A 139 -12.54 13.14 4.11
N ARG A 140 -13.60 12.96 3.33
CA ARG A 140 -14.96 13.30 3.77
C ARG A 140 -15.36 12.49 5.01
N LYS A 141 -15.03 11.21 5.02
CA LYS A 141 -15.34 10.34 6.15
C LYS A 141 -14.58 10.73 7.42
N LYS A 142 -13.38 11.24 7.24
CA LYS A 142 -12.55 11.68 8.36
C LYS A 142 -13.06 12.96 9.01
N GLU A 143 -13.70 13.81 8.24
CA GLU A 143 -14.25 15.07 8.74
C GLU A 143 -15.61 14.88 9.42
N ALA A 144 -16.24 13.75 9.19
CA ALA A 144 -17.56 13.48 9.76
C ALA A 144 -17.49 13.05 11.22
#